data_46f525772a7ebe069f85f49e353e55dd
#
_entry.id   46f525772a7ebe069f85f49e353e55dd
#
_cell.length_a   1.000
_cell.length_b   1.000
_cell.length_c   1.000
_cell.angle_alpha   90.00
_cell.angle_beta   90.00
_cell.angle_gamma   90.00
#
_symmetry.space_group_name_H-M   'P 1'
#
loop_
_entity.id
_entity.type
_entity.pdbx_description
1 polymer ?
#
loop_
_entity_poly.entity_id
_entity_poly.type
_entity_poly.pdbx_seq_one_letter_code
_entity_poly.pdbx_strand_id
1 'polypeptide(L)'
;MIPIPLVCLMYSTLTPAEYVEVARVVQVEAYRHSADEYGVAANVMNRVVSDDFPDSIQGVINQPHQYDGIKRFPNKKIDPELVAKLSSPKGQLGVCNALKKLEGRKYFKGQSQLYNRVPEEDPMFHSNGNFYHH
;
A
#
# COMPACT_ATOMS: atom_id res chain seq x y z
N MET A 1 4.44 18.36 5.54
CA MET A 1 4.47 16.90 5.78
C MET A 1 3.43 16.53 6.85
N ILE A 2 2.62 15.51 6.60
CA ILE A 2 1.64 15.06 7.56
C ILE A 2 2.30 14.07 8.53
N PRO A 3 2.19 14.29 9.85
CA PRO A 3 2.80 13.37 10.81
C PRO A 3 2.26 11.96 10.72
N ILE A 4 3.11 10.97 10.94
CA ILE A 4 2.73 9.55 10.87
C ILE A 4 1.53 9.21 11.75
N PRO A 5 1.43 9.67 13.03
CA PRO A 5 0.25 9.38 13.83
C PRO A 5 -1.05 9.86 13.21
N LEU A 6 -1.03 10.98 12.50
CA LEU A 6 -2.22 11.48 11.81
C LEU A 6 -2.57 10.60 10.62
N VAL A 7 -1.58 10.13 9.86
CA VAL A 7 -1.82 9.20 8.75
C VAL A 7 -2.40 7.89 9.26
N CYS A 8 -1.90 7.38 10.40
CA CYS A 8 -2.45 6.20 11.06
C CYS A 8 -3.92 6.41 11.43
N LEU A 9 -4.26 7.59 11.96
CA LEU A 9 -5.64 7.93 12.29
C LEU A 9 -6.52 7.98 11.04
N MET A 10 -6.03 8.60 9.97
CA MET A 10 -6.73 8.65 8.68
C MET A 10 -7.04 7.24 8.18
N TYR A 11 -6.06 6.35 8.23
CA TYR A 11 -6.27 4.96 7.81
C TYR A 11 -7.34 4.27 8.67
N SER A 12 -7.31 4.50 9.98
CA SER A 12 -8.27 3.87 10.91
C SER A 12 -9.69 4.37 10.74
N THR A 13 -9.89 5.49 10.06
CA THR A 13 -11.21 6.09 9.84
C THR A 13 -11.70 5.99 8.40
N LEU A 14 -11.03 5.18 7.56
CA LEU A 14 -11.50 4.93 6.21
C LEU A 14 -12.89 4.30 6.21
N THR A 15 -13.67 4.60 5.18
CA THR A 15 -14.97 3.97 4.98
C THR A 15 -14.80 2.51 4.56
N PRO A 16 -15.85 1.66 4.72
CA PRO A 16 -15.81 0.30 4.20
C PRO A 16 -15.47 0.24 2.71
N ALA A 17 -16.01 1.14 1.89
CA ALA A 17 -15.71 1.20 0.47
C ALA A 17 -14.23 1.52 0.20
N GLU A 18 -13.64 2.38 1.00
CA GLU A 18 -12.22 2.72 0.88
C GLU A 18 -11.32 1.55 1.26
N TYR A 19 -11.67 0.79 2.29
CA TYR A 19 -10.93 -0.44 2.63
C TYR A 19 -11.00 -1.47 1.49
N VAL A 20 -12.14 -1.59 0.81
CA VAL A 20 -12.26 -2.46 -0.36
C VAL A 20 -11.30 -2.01 -1.47
N GLU A 21 -11.22 -0.71 -1.73
CA GLU A 21 -10.32 -0.18 -2.75
C GLU A 21 -8.85 -0.42 -2.39
N VAL A 22 -8.47 -0.24 -1.13
CA VAL A 22 -7.12 -0.57 -0.67
C VAL A 22 -6.84 -2.06 -0.87
N ALA A 23 -7.79 -2.92 -0.51
CA ALA A 23 -7.63 -4.37 -0.67
C ALA A 23 -7.46 -4.77 -2.14
N ARG A 24 -8.12 -4.09 -3.07
CA ARG A 24 -7.92 -4.33 -4.51
C ARG A 24 -6.46 -4.19 -4.92
N VAL A 25 -5.80 -3.16 -4.45
CA VAL A 25 -4.39 -2.95 -4.75
C VAL A 25 -3.53 -3.98 -4.02
N VAL A 26 -3.77 -4.16 -2.73
CA VAL A 26 -2.95 -5.05 -1.90
C VAL A 26 -2.96 -6.48 -2.46
N GLN A 27 -4.12 -6.99 -2.87
CA GLN A 27 -4.22 -8.38 -3.33
C GLN A 27 -3.48 -8.66 -4.64
N VAL A 28 -3.17 -7.64 -5.45
CA VAL A 28 -2.42 -7.80 -6.69
C VAL A 28 -0.95 -7.40 -6.56
N GLU A 29 -0.61 -6.58 -5.56
CA GLU A 29 0.73 -6.03 -5.40
C GLU A 29 1.54 -6.70 -4.30
N ALA A 30 0.93 -7.46 -3.41
CA ALA A 30 1.60 -8.13 -2.30
C ALA A 30 1.29 -9.61 -2.27
N TYR A 31 2.26 -10.42 -1.81
CA TYR A 31 2.00 -11.82 -1.53
C TYR A 31 1.03 -11.96 -0.36
N ARG A 32 0.06 -12.87 -0.51
CA ARG A 32 -0.91 -13.13 0.56
C ARG A 32 -0.19 -13.59 1.84
N HIS A 33 -0.67 -13.05 2.95
CA HIS A 33 -0.18 -13.36 4.30
C HIS A 33 1.23 -12.84 4.59
N SER A 34 1.82 -12.04 3.71
CA SER A 34 3.11 -11.40 3.97
C SER A 34 2.93 -10.06 4.68
N ALA A 35 3.97 -9.60 5.34
CA ALA A 35 4.00 -8.26 5.93
C ALA A 35 3.83 -7.16 4.87
N ASP A 36 4.13 -7.49 3.62
CA ASP A 36 4.02 -6.57 2.51
C ASP A 36 2.57 -6.15 2.20
N GLU A 37 1.59 -6.92 2.65
CA GLU A 37 0.19 -6.50 2.59
C GLU A 37 -0.01 -5.17 3.33
N TYR A 38 0.58 -5.03 4.49
CA TYR A 38 0.54 -3.76 5.23
C TYR A 38 1.41 -2.69 4.57
N GLY A 39 2.54 -3.10 4.00
CA GLY A 39 3.43 -2.18 3.28
C GLY A 39 2.78 -1.53 2.08
N VAL A 40 2.07 -2.30 1.26
CA VAL A 40 1.35 -1.76 0.11
C VAL A 40 0.23 -0.82 0.54
N ALA A 41 -0.54 -1.20 1.56
CA ALA A 41 -1.58 -0.32 2.11
C ALA A 41 -0.98 1.00 2.63
N ALA A 42 0.14 0.92 3.34
CA ALA A 42 0.85 2.11 3.81
C ALA A 42 1.35 2.98 2.65
N ASN A 43 1.82 2.37 1.57
CA ASN A 43 2.23 3.08 0.37
C ASN A 43 1.08 3.89 -0.22
N VAL A 44 -0.12 3.30 -0.32
CA VAL A 44 -1.30 4.02 -0.79
C VAL A 44 -1.55 5.25 0.09
N MET A 45 -1.49 5.09 1.41
CA MET A 45 -1.71 6.21 2.34
C MET A 45 -0.65 7.29 2.20
N ASN A 46 0.63 6.93 2.02
CA ASN A 46 1.69 7.91 1.80
C ASN A 46 1.44 8.76 0.55
N ARG A 47 0.87 8.17 -0.50
CA ARG A 47 0.50 8.91 -1.70
C ARG A 47 -0.69 9.83 -1.44
N VAL A 48 -1.71 9.35 -0.74
CA VAL A 48 -2.90 10.15 -0.42
C VAL A 48 -2.55 11.44 0.33
N VAL A 49 -1.58 11.38 1.23
CA VAL A 49 -1.16 12.54 2.03
C VAL A 49 -0.05 13.36 1.40
N SER A 50 0.43 12.96 0.23
CA SER A 50 1.49 13.68 -0.49
C SER A 50 0.89 14.70 -1.45
N ASP A 51 1.51 15.87 -1.52
CA ASP A 51 1.11 16.92 -2.47
C ASP A 51 1.37 16.51 -3.94
N ASP A 52 2.20 15.49 -4.16
CA ASP A 52 2.54 15.02 -5.51
C ASP A 52 1.49 14.07 -6.10
N PHE A 53 0.49 13.67 -5.33
CA PHE A 53 -0.53 12.70 -5.72
C PHE A 53 -1.93 13.23 -5.42
N PRO A 54 -2.98 12.62 -6.03
CA PRO A 54 -4.35 12.94 -5.64
C PRO A 54 -4.58 12.72 -4.14
N ASP A 55 -5.52 13.47 -3.57
CA ASP A 55 -5.76 13.49 -2.12
C ASP A 55 -6.85 12.49 -1.67
N SER A 56 -7.19 11.53 -2.51
CA SER A 56 -8.18 10.51 -2.18
C SER A 56 -7.67 9.12 -2.55
N ILE A 57 -8.21 8.10 -1.87
CA ILE A 57 -7.89 6.70 -2.15
C ILE A 57 -8.16 6.38 -3.62
N GLN A 58 -9.37 6.69 -4.10
CA GLN A 58 -9.73 6.41 -5.49
C GLN A 58 -8.86 7.17 -6.49
N GLY A 59 -8.56 8.43 -6.20
CA GLY A 59 -7.71 9.24 -7.05
C GLY A 59 -6.31 8.65 -7.19
N VAL A 60 -5.72 8.22 -6.09
CA VAL A 60 -4.40 7.58 -6.08
C VAL A 60 -4.41 6.26 -6.86
N ILE A 61 -5.39 5.41 -6.59
CA ILE A 61 -5.47 4.07 -7.20
C ILE A 61 -5.71 4.15 -8.71
N ASN A 62 -6.50 5.11 -9.15
CA ASN A 62 -6.90 5.23 -10.56
C ASN A 62 -5.94 6.07 -11.40
N GLN A 63 -4.85 6.56 -10.83
CA GLN A 63 -3.87 7.32 -11.58
C GLN A 63 -3.29 6.50 -12.75
N PRO A 64 -3.10 7.11 -13.93
CA PRO A 64 -2.44 6.43 -15.04
C PRO A 64 -1.04 5.94 -14.64
N HIS A 65 -0.69 4.72 -15.08
CA HIS A 65 0.60 4.10 -14.86
C HIS A 65 0.95 3.81 -13.39
N GLN A 66 -0.06 3.85 -12.50
CA GLN A 66 0.10 3.49 -11.09
C GLN A 66 -0.77 2.27 -10.79
N TYR A 67 -0.24 1.34 -9.99
CA TYR A 67 -0.96 0.12 -9.61
C TYR A 67 -1.56 -0.62 -10.81
N ASP A 68 -0.75 -0.84 -11.85
CA ASP A 68 -1.21 -1.42 -13.11
C ASP A 68 -1.78 -2.83 -12.97
N GLY A 69 -1.43 -3.54 -11.90
CA GLY A 69 -1.96 -4.87 -11.61
C GLY A 69 -3.49 -4.91 -11.56
N ILE A 70 -4.13 -3.89 -10.96
CA ILE A 70 -5.60 -3.84 -10.91
C ILE A 70 -6.22 -3.62 -12.27
N LYS A 71 -5.50 -2.96 -13.18
CA LYS A 71 -5.96 -2.70 -14.56
C LYS A 71 -5.81 -3.92 -15.44
N ARG A 72 -4.79 -4.78 -15.17
CA ARG A 72 -4.61 -6.05 -15.88
C ARG A 72 -5.66 -7.08 -15.50
N PHE A 73 -6.15 -7.01 -14.26
CA PHE A 73 -7.10 -7.98 -13.72
C PHE A 73 -8.35 -7.27 -13.22
N PRO A 74 -9.09 -6.57 -14.11
CA PRO A 74 -10.22 -5.73 -13.68
C PRO A 74 -11.37 -6.54 -13.09
N ASN A 75 -11.46 -7.83 -13.41
CA ASN A 75 -12.53 -8.71 -12.92
C ASN A 75 -12.10 -9.59 -11.75
N LYS A 76 -10.91 -9.37 -11.20
CA LYS A 76 -10.45 -10.13 -10.05
C LYS A 76 -11.35 -9.84 -8.85
N LYS A 77 -11.92 -10.90 -8.29
CA LYS A 77 -12.80 -10.76 -7.12
C LYS A 77 -12.01 -10.31 -5.91
N ILE A 78 -12.60 -9.39 -5.16
CA ILE A 78 -12.02 -8.93 -3.90
C ILE A 78 -12.15 -10.03 -2.86
N ASP A 79 -11.03 -10.36 -2.21
CA ASP A 79 -11.01 -11.28 -1.11
C ASP A 79 -11.60 -10.63 0.14
N PRO A 80 -12.78 -11.07 0.61
CA PRO A 80 -13.40 -10.45 1.79
C PRO A 80 -12.57 -10.64 3.06
N GLU A 81 -11.79 -11.70 3.13
CA GLU A 81 -10.89 -11.98 4.26
C GLU A 81 -9.78 -10.92 4.34
N LEU A 82 -9.24 -10.51 3.19
CA LEU A 82 -8.24 -9.45 3.15
C LEU A 82 -8.84 -8.11 3.56
N VAL A 83 -10.04 -7.79 3.09
CA VAL A 83 -10.74 -6.56 3.49
C VAL A 83 -10.92 -6.53 5.01
N ALA A 84 -11.41 -7.63 5.59
CA ALA A 84 -11.58 -7.75 7.03
C ALA A 84 -10.26 -7.59 7.79
N LYS A 85 -9.19 -8.21 7.27
CA LYS A 85 -7.85 -8.09 7.86
C LYS A 85 -7.36 -6.65 7.88
N LEU A 86 -7.45 -5.96 6.75
CA LEU A 86 -6.93 -4.59 6.60
C LEU A 86 -7.73 -3.57 7.42
N SER A 87 -9.02 -3.80 7.62
CA SER A 87 -9.89 -2.89 8.38
C SER A 87 -9.97 -3.20 9.88
N SER A 88 -9.49 -4.38 10.30
CA SER A 88 -9.52 -4.77 11.70
C SER A 88 -8.58 -3.94 12.57
N PRO A 89 -8.77 -3.89 13.90
CA PRO A 89 -7.81 -3.23 14.78
C PRO A 89 -6.37 -3.72 14.60
N LYS A 90 -6.19 -5.03 14.43
CA LYS A 90 -4.87 -5.61 14.17
C LYS A 90 -4.30 -5.14 12.83
N GLY A 91 -5.14 -5.07 11.80
CA GLY A 91 -4.72 -4.58 10.48
C GLY A 91 -4.37 -3.10 10.51
N GLN A 92 -5.15 -2.29 11.23
CA GLN A 92 -4.87 -0.87 11.41
C GLN A 92 -3.51 -0.68 12.09
N LEU A 93 -3.21 -1.48 13.12
CA LEU A 93 -1.91 -1.44 13.78
C LEU A 93 -0.79 -1.88 12.83
N GLY A 94 -1.01 -2.93 12.05
CA GLY A 94 -0.06 -3.41 11.06
C GLY A 94 0.29 -2.35 10.03
N VAL A 95 -0.71 -1.67 9.50
CA VAL A 95 -0.49 -0.56 8.55
C VAL A 95 0.21 0.61 9.21
N CYS A 96 -0.15 0.95 10.45
CA CYS A 96 0.52 2.02 11.17
C CYS A 96 2.00 1.70 11.40
N ASN A 97 2.33 0.47 11.77
CA ASN A 97 3.72 0.04 11.91
C ASN A 97 4.46 0.10 10.57
N ALA A 98 3.80 -0.26 9.47
CA ALA A 98 4.38 -0.15 8.14
C ALA A 98 4.62 1.32 7.75
N LEU A 99 3.70 2.23 8.08
CA LEU A 99 3.88 3.66 7.86
C LEU A 99 5.13 4.19 8.56
N LYS A 100 5.38 3.73 9.79
CA LYS A 100 6.59 4.09 10.53
C LYS A 100 7.86 3.60 9.83
N LYS A 101 7.84 2.38 9.32
CA LYS A 101 8.98 1.80 8.60
C LYS A 101 9.24 2.48 7.26
N LEU A 102 8.18 2.81 6.53
CA LEU A 102 8.31 3.41 5.20
C LEU A 102 8.82 4.86 5.24
N GLU A 103 8.63 5.56 6.32
CA GLU A 103 9.11 6.94 6.47
C GLU A 103 8.73 7.83 5.29
N GLY A 104 7.48 7.75 4.84
CA GLY A 104 6.97 8.55 3.73
C GLY A 104 7.28 8.03 2.33
N ARG A 105 7.92 6.86 2.20
CA ARG A 105 8.20 6.29 0.88
C ARG A 105 6.92 6.06 0.08
N LYS A 106 6.92 6.53 -1.16
CA LYS A 106 5.74 6.52 -2.04
C LYS A 106 5.85 5.53 -3.19
N TYR A 107 7.01 4.93 -3.39
CA TYR A 107 7.28 4.05 -4.52
C TYR A 107 7.77 2.70 -4.03
N PHE A 108 7.49 1.66 -4.82
CA PHE A 108 8.02 0.33 -4.55
C PHE A 108 8.25 -0.43 -5.85
N LYS A 109 9.11 -1.45 -5.77
CA LYS A 109 9.38 -2.38 -6.87
C LYS A 109 9.47 -3.80 -6.33
N GLY A 110 8.96 -4.75 -7.12
CA GLY A 110 9.11 -6.16 -6.80
C GLY A 110 10.56 -6.63 -6.98
N GLN A 111 10.89 -7.75 -6.38
CA GLN A 111 12.23 -8.33 -6.44
C GLN A 111 12.75 -8.51 -7.87
N SER A 112 11.89 -8.97 -8.78
CA SER A 112 12.28 -9.17 -10.18
C SER A 112 12.66 -7.88 -10.90
N GLN A 113 12.20 -6.74 -10.43
CA GLN A 113 12.46 -5.44 -11.05
C GLN A 113 13.77 -4.81 -10.59
N LEU A 114 14.41 -5.37 -9.57
CA LEU A 114 15.70 -4.87 -9.08
C LEU A 114 16.82 -5.03 -10.11
N TYR A 115 16.70 -5.97 -11.01
CA TYR A 115 17.64 -6.14 -12.11
C TYR A 115 17.73 -4.91 -13.03
N ASN A 116 16.70 -4.08 -13.03
CA ASN A 116 16.66 -2.86 -13.81
C ASN A 116 17.21 -1.64 -13.07
N ARG A 117 18.01 -1.89 -12.05
CA ARG A 117 18.84 -0.90 -11.32
C ARG A 117 18.07 0.16 -10.57
N VAL A 118 17.19 -0.28 -9.76
CA VAL A 118 16.66 0.55 -8.69
C VAL A 118 17.81 0.88 -7.74
N PRO A 119 17.87 2.12 -7.24
CA PRO A 119 18.85 2.44 -6.20
C PRO A 119 18.82 1.39 -5.10
N GLU A 120 20.00 0.99 -4.62
CA GLU A 120 20.14 0.03 -3.55
C GLU A 120 19.51 0.60 -2.29
N GLU A 121 18.28 0.21 -2.03
CA GLU A 121 17.62 0.47 -0.77
C GLU A 121 17.38 -0.85 -0.06
N ASP A 122 17.61 -0.86 1.24
CA ASP A 122 17.35 -2.06 2.01
C ASP A 122 15.88 -2.46 1.92
N PRO A 123 15.59 -3.74 1.73
CA PRO A 123 14.20 -4.20 1.72
C PRO A 123 13.57 -3.92 3.09
N MET A 124 12.46 -3.20 3.07
CA MET A 124 11.73 -2.89 4.29
C MET A 124 11.02 -4.11 4.87
N PHE A 125 10.63 -5.02 3.99
CA PHE A 125 9.95 -6.25 4.33
C PHE A 125 10.61 -7.40 3.60
N HIS A 126 10.96 -8.45 4.32
CA HIS A 126 11.89 -9.48 3.86
C HIS A 126 11.44 -10.33 2.70
N SER A 127 12.44 -10.78 1.98
CA SER A 127 12.58 -11.92 1.07
C SER A 127 11.60 -12.00 -0.07
N ASN A 128 10.37 -11.94 -0.09
CA ASN A 128 9.48 -12.01 -1.25
C ASN A 128 8.62 -10.76 -1.38
N GLY A 129 8.97 -9.72 -0.64
CA GLY A 129 8.24 -8.48 -0.61
C GLY A 129 8.73 -7.47 -1.63
N ASN A 130 8.05 -6.35 -1.65
CA ASN A 130 8.44 -5.20 -2.44
C ASN A 130 9.54 -4.40 -1.74
N PHE A 131 10.33 -3.71 -2.51
CA PHE A 131 11.35 -2.79 -2.02
C PHE A 131 10.80 -1.37 -2.17
N TYR A 132 10.73 -0.64 -1.06
CA TYR A 132 10.13 0.69 -1.03
C TYR A 132 11.21 1.76 -1.10
N HIS A 133 10.96 2.84 -1.84
CA HIS A 133 11.92 3.91 -2.02
C HIS A 133 11.26 5.28 -2.13
N HIS A 134 12.07 6.29 -1.92
CA HIS A 134 11.66 7.68 -2.06
C HIS A 134 11.53 8.15 -3.49
#